data_35348853b0969f72a0cfa742a68a0d31
#
_entry.id   35348853b0969f72a0cfa742a68a0d31
#
_cell.length_a   1.000
_cell.length_b   1.000
_cell.length_c   1.000
_cell.angle_alpha   90.00
_cell.angle_beta   90.00
_cell.angle_gamma   90.00
#
_symmetry.space_group_name_H-M   'P 1'
#
loop_
_entity.id
_entity.type
_entity.pdbx_description
1 polymer ?
#
loop_
_entity_poly.entity_id
_entity_poly.type
_entity_poly.pdbx_seq_one_letter_code
_entity_poly.pdbx_strand_id
1 'polypeptide(L)' 'MYQRLRDYHVPAAVLDEIFSNKKDLKTMEKSWAELKEYGMKDDDIAAAISKIVIDELGDDFIQSLPTEK' A
#
# COMPACT_ATOMS: atom_id res chain seq x y z
N MET A 1 6.84 -7.38 1.29
CA MET A 1 5.64 -6.55 1.09
C MET A 1 5.94 -5.07 1.24
N TYR A 2 6.53 -4.67 2.35
CA TYR A 2 6.85 -3.25 2.59
C TYR A 2 7.76 -2.69 1.49
N GLN A 3 8.84 -3.39 1.21
CA GLN A 3 9.82 -2.92 0.24
C GLN A 3 9.22 -2.81 -1.16
N ARG A 4 8.40 -3.76 -1.53
CA ARG A 4 7.79 -3.74 -2.86
C ARG A 4 6.82 -2.58 -3.02
N LEU A 5 6.08 -2.27 -1.97
CA LEU A 5 5.16 -1.13 -2.03
C LEU A 5 5.94 0.18 -2.14
N ARG A 6 7.08 0.27 -1.49
CA ARG A 6 7.91 1.45 -1.61
C ARG A 6 8.46 1.61 -3.03
N ASP A 7 8.74 0.50 -3.68
CA ASP A 7 9.20 0.53 -5.06
C ASP A 7 8.15 1.09 -6.00
N TYR A 8 6.89 1.02 -5.61
CA TYR A 8 5.78 1.56 -6.39
C TYR A 8 5.36 2.94 -5.89
N HIS A 9 6.26 3.65 -5.24
CA HIS A 9 6.07 5.05 -4.85
C HIS A 9 5.04 5.27 -3.74
N VAL A 10 4.76 4.25 -2.95
CA VAL A 10 3.94 4.45 -1.77
C VAL A 10 4.80 5.15 -0.72
N PRO A 11 4.38 6.32 -0.22
CA PRO A 11 5.18 7.05 0.76
C PRO A 11 5.45 6.22 2.01
N ALA A 12 6.66 6.35 2.53
CA ALA A 12 7.03 5.60 3.74
C ALA A 12 6.12 5.92 4.91
N ALA A 13 5.67 7.17 5.01
CA ALA A 13 4.77 7.56 6.08
C ALA A 13 3.45 6.80 6.00
N VAL A 14 2.94 6.59 4.80
CA VAL A 14 1.71 5.83 4.61
C VAL A 14 1.93 4.37 4.98
N LEU A 15 3.06 3.80 4.57
CA LEU A 15 3.37 2.42 4.90
C LEU A 15 3.53 2.24 6.41
N ASP A 16 4.18 3.18 7.07
CA ASP A 16 4.33 3.11 8.51
C ASP A 16 2.99 3.14 9.22
N GLU A 17 2.07 3.94 8.71
CA GLU A 17 0.73 4.01 9.26
C GLU A 17 0.01 2.68 9.13
N ILE A 18 0.07 2.09 7.95
CA ILE A 18 -0.58 0.82 7.69
C ILE A 18 0.03 -0.29 8.54
N PHE A 19 1.34 -0.33 8.63
CA PHE A 19 2.02 -1.40 9.36
C PHE A 19 1.91 -1.22 10.86
N SER A 20 1.58 -0.02 11.33
CA SER A 20 1.30 0.22 12.73
C SER A 20 -0.12 -0.15 13.10
N ASN A 21 -1.03 -0.19 12.14
CA ASN A 21 -2.42 -0.51 12.37
C ASN A 21 -2.67 -1.97 12.04
N LYS A 22 -2.93 -2.77 13.05
CA LYS A 22 -3.11 -4.21 12.88
C LYS A 22 -4.26 -4.55 11.94
N LYS A 23 -5.33 -3.77 11.98
CA LYS A 23 -6.47 -4.01 11.10
C LYS A 23 -6.11 -3.80 9.65
N ASP A 24 -5.46 -2.69 9.38
CA ASP A 24 -5.07 -2.37 8.01
C ASP A 24 -4.04 -3.36 7.48
N LEU A 25 -3.11 -3.76 8.34
CA LEU A 25 -2.10 -4.73 7.95
C LEU A 25 -2.75 -6.08 7.62
N LYS A 26 -3.70 -6.51 8.43
CA LYS A 26 -4.39 -7.76 8.17
C LYS A 26 -5.16 -7.71 6.86
N THR A 27 -5.83 -6.61 6.61
CA THR A 27 -6.59 -6.44 5.38
C THR A 27 -5.65 -6.50 4.18
N MET A 28 -4.51 -5.84 4.28
CA MET A 28 -3.54 -5.85 3.20
C MET A 28 -2.97 -7.24 2.97
N GLU A 29 -2.63 -7.95 4.04
CA GLU A 29 -2.11 -9.31 3.90
C GLU A 29 -3.13 -10.23 3.26
N LYS A 30 -4.39 -10.08 3.64
CA LYS A 30 -5.45 -10.89 3.06
C LYS A 30 -5.62 -10.60 1.57
N SER A 31 -5.61 -9.34 1.21
CA SER A 31 -5.72 -8.96 -0.19
C SER A 31 -4.54 -9.49 -0.99
N TRP A 32 -3.35 -9.42 -0.42
CA TRP A 32 -2.15 -9.93 -1.07
C TRP A 32 -2.28 -11.42 -1.34
N ALA A 33 -2.72 -12.17 -0.32
CA ALA A 33 -2.87 -13.61 -0.47
C ALA A 33 -3.92 -13.97 -1.50
N GLU A 34 -5.02 -13.25 -1.53
CA GLU A 34 -6.07 -13.50 -2.51
C GLU A 34 -5.60 -13.28 -3.93
N LEU A 35 -4.91 -12.19 -4.17
CA LEU A 35 -4.40 -11.89 -5.49
C LEU A 35 -3.35 -12.92 -5.91
N LYS A 36 -2.57 -13.40 -4.97
CA LYS A 36 -1.60 -14.42 -5.26
C LYS A 36 -2.28 -15.73 -5.67
N GLU A 37 -3.40 -16.05 -5.07
CA GLU A 37 -4.18 -17.22 -5.44
C GLU A 37 -4.73 -17.13 -6.86
N TYR A 38 -4.98 -15.92 -7.32
CA TYR A 38 -5.41 -15.72 -8.71
C TYR A 38 -4.28 -15.88 -9.70
N GLY A 39 -3.06 -16.14 -9.24
CA GLY A 39 -1.94 -16.34 -10.12
C GLY A 39 -1.16 -15.07 -10.43
N MET A 40 -1.42 -13.99 -9.74
CA MET A 40 -0.67 -12.76 -9.94
C MET A 40 0.72 -12.86 -9.34
N LYS A 41 1.67 -12.22 -10.00
CA LYS A 41 3.03 -12.15 -9.50
C LYS A 41 3.11 -11.09 -8.41
N ASP A 42 4.14 -11.19 -7.57
CA ASP A 42 4.32 -10.24 -6.47
C ASP A 42 4.37 -8.80 -6.97
N ASP A 43 5.02 -8.56 -8.09
CA ASP A 43 5.10 -7.23 -8.66
C ASP A 43 3.73 -6.69 -9.05
N ASP A 44 2.92 -7.55 -9.68
CA ASP A 44 1.58 -7.15 -10.07
C ASP A 44 0.69 -6.89 -8.86
N ILE A 45 0.85 -7.73 -7.84
CA ILE A 45 0.10 -7.54 -6.60
C ILE A 45 0.50 -6.23 -5.94
N ALA A 46 1.80 -5.96 -5.87
CA ALA A 46 2.28 -4.73 -5.27
C ALA A 46 1.74 -3.51 -6.01
N ALA A 47 1.71 -3.56 -7.33
CA ALA A 47 1.18 -2.46 -8.11
C ALA A 47 -0.30 -2.23 -7.83
N ALA A 48 -1.07 -3.31 -7.77
CA ALA A 48 -2.51 -3.21 -7.50
C ALA A 48 -2.77 -2.68 -6.09
N ILE A 49 -2.06 -3.21 -5.12
CA ILE A 49 -2.25 -2.81 -3.73
C ILE A 49 -1.79 -1.38 -3.50
N SER A 50 -0.66 -0.99 -4.10
CA SER A 50 -0.19 0.37 -3.94
C SER A 50 -1.18 1.37 -4.51
N LYS A 51 -1.83 1.02 -5.61
CA LYS A 51 -2.85 1.88 -6.19
C LYS A 51 -4.04 2.03 -5.25
N ILE A 52 -4.48 0.93 -4.65
CA ILE A 52 -5.59 0.97 -3.70
C ILE A 52 -5.21 1.80 -2.48
N VAL A 53 -4.02 1.60 -1.97
CA VAL A 53 -3.55 2.34 -0.81
C VAL A 53 -3.51 3.84 -1.09
N ILE A 54 -2.99 4.21 -2.24
CA ILE A 54 -2.89 5.61 -2.62
C ILE A 54 -4.28 6.21 -2.81
N ASP A 55 -5.20 5.46 -3.42
CA ASP A 55 -6.55 5.95 -3.66
C ASP A 55 -7.35 6.11 -2.36
N GLU A 56 -7.23 5.15 -1.46
CA GLU A 56 -8.07 5.14 -0.27
C GLU A 56 -7.45 5.85 0.92
N LEU A 57 -6.14 5.68 1.11
CA LEU A 57 -5.47 6.26 2.27
C LEU A 57 -4.56 7.40 1.88
N GLY A 58 -4.03 7.36 0.69
CA GLY A 58 -3.04 8.33 0.26
C GLY A 58 -3.61 9.71 -0.02
N ASP A 59 -4.87 9.77 -0.40
CA ASP A 59 -5.47 11.06 -0.76
C ASP A 59 -5.46 12.03 0.40
N ASP A 60 -6.03 11.60 1.52
CA ASP A 60 -6.04 12.44 2.73
C ASP A 60 -4.63 12.68 3.24
N PHE A 61 -3.80 11.66 3.18
CA PHE A 61 -2.46 11.74 3.71
C PHE A 61 -1.59 12.67 2.86
N ILE A 62 -1.72 12.53 1.54
CA ILE A 62 -0.95 13.36 0.62
C ILE A 62 -1.36 14.82 0.71
N GLN A 63 -2.64 15.06 0.90
CA GLN A 63 -3.13 16.42 1.07
C GLN A 63 -2.69 17.05 2.38
N SER A 64 -2.43 16.22 3.39
CA SER A 64 -1.96 16.68 4.67
C SER A 64 -0.48 16.96 4.69
N LEU A 65 0.26 16.36 3.76
CA LEU A 65 1.70 16.53 3.71
C LEU A 65 2.06 17.90 3.13
N PRO A 66 3.18 18.49 3.59
CA PRO A 66 3.63 19.73 3.00
C PRO A 66 3.97 19.50 1.54
N THR A 67 3.50 20.38 0.70
CA THR A 67 3.72 20.27 -0.71
C THR A 67 5.14 20.63 -1.05
N GLU A 68 5.79 19.73 -1.74
CA GLU A 68 7.15 19.95 -2.20
C GLU A 68 7.10 20.50 -3.60
N LYS A 69 7.48 21.71 -3.75
CA LYS A 69 7.41 22.27 -5.09
C LYS A 69 8.54 23.16 -5.35
#